data_9dd978ab252beed8c3d9f0d3aedfa28d
#
_entry.id   9dd978ab252beed8c3d9f0d3aedfa28d
#
_cell.length_a   1.000
_cell.length_b   1.000
_cell.length_c   1.000
_cell.angle_alpha   90.00
_cell.angle_beta   90.00
_cell.angle_gamma   90.00
#
_symmetry.space_group_name_H-M   'P 1'
#
loop_
_entity.id
_entity.type
_entity.pdbx_description
1 polymer ?
#
loop_
_entity_poly.entity_id
_entity_poly.type
_entity_poly.pdbx_seq_one_letter_code
_entity_poly.pdbx_strand_id
1 'polypeptide(L)'
;MNELKKIYTLVLLFVSLIVNAQAFRNYSNEFLTIGVDAASLGMSKSVVATTNDVNAGYWNPAGLLHVKDYQGSLMYSSYFAGIANYNYAAFAMPIDNKSALGISVIRFGVDDILNTTQLIDSQGNIDFNRVSLFSTADYALTLSYARNLILKNVYFGVNAKVVRRTIGDFASSWGVGLDAGIQYIRGDWNFGLMVRDISTIFNIWAIDSDAFATVQN
;
A
#
# COMPACT_ATOMS: atom_id res chain seq x y z
N MET A 1 33.10 33.67 10.68
CA MET A 1 33.24 33.25 9.27
C MET A 1 33.57 31.75 9.12
N ASN A 2 34.36 31.15 10.01
CA ASN A 2 34.71 29.71 9.92
C ASN A 2 33.58 28.75 10.31
N GLU A 3 32.73 29.09 11.28
CA GLU A 3 31.62 28.21 11.69
C GLU A 3 30.53 28.14 10.62
N LEU A 4 30.23 29.26 9.95
CA LEU A 4 29.23 29.25 8.86
C LEU A 4 29.71 28.37 7.69
N LYS A 5 31.02 28.43 7.37
CA LYS A 5 31.61 27.57 6.30
C LYS A 5 31.51 26.08 6.68
N LYS A 6 31.72 25.71 7.94
CA LYS A 6 31.58 24.33 8.41
C LYS A 6 30.14 23.84 8.29
N ILE A 7 29.18 24.71 8.62
CA ILE A 7 27.73 24.35 8.49
C ILE A 7 27.40 24.17 7.01
N TYR A 8 27.82 25.06 6.11
CA TYR A 8 27.60 24.89 4.66
C TYR A 8 28.26 23.62 4.11
N THR A 9 29.46 23.30 4.55
CA THR A 9 30.17 22.10 4.12
C THR A 9 29.44 20.83 4.60
N LEU A 10 28.94 20.85 5.85
CA LEU A 10 28.19 19.73 6.42
C LEU A 10 26.85 19.53 5.69
N VAL A 11 26.13 20.61 5.37
CA VAL A 11 24.88 20.57 4.60
C VAL A 11 25.14 20.06 3.18
N LEU A 12 26.21 20.50 2.53
CA LEU A 12 26.59 20.05 1.18
C LEU A 12 26.94 18.55 1.18
N LEU A 13 27.64 18.09 2.22
CA LEU A 13 28.00 16.68 2.40
C LEU A 13 26.74 15.82 2.65
N PHE A 14 25.77 16.32 3.40
CA PHE A 14 24.50 15.65 3.64
C PHE A 14 23.65 15.58 2.36
N VAL A 15 23.61 16.63 1.57
CA VAL A 15 22.92 16.67 0.28
C VAL A 15 23.56 15.69 -0.72
N SER A 16 24.89 15.55 -0.74
CA SER A 16 25.58 14.61 -1.63
C SER A 16 25.32 13.14 -1.31
N LEU A 17 24.98 12.80 -0.05
CA LEU A 17 24.60 11.45 0.36
C LEU A 17 23.18 11.06 -0.13
N ILE A 18 22.35 12.05 -0.45
CA ILE A 18 20.97 11.83 -0.90
C ILE A 18 20.91 11.58 -2.42
N VAL A 19 21.93 11.94 -3.19
CA VAL A 19 21.93 11.88 -4.66
C VAL A 19 22.12 10.47 -5.24
N ASN A 20 22.43 9.46 -4.44
CA ASN A 20 22.56 8.06 -4.90
C ASN A 20 21.25 7.27 -4.96
N ALA A 21 20.11 7.92 -4.89
CA ALA A 21 18.79 7.28 -4.84
C ALA A 21 18.20 6.97 -6.23
N GLN A 22 18.99 6.50 -7.19
CA GLN A 22 18.46 5.76 -8.34
C GLN A 22 18.42 4.26 -8.02
N ALA A 23 17.71 3.90 -6.97
CA ALA A 23 17.28 2.51 -6.80
C ALA A 23 16.24 2.21 -7.87
N PHE A 24 16.49 1.21 -8.72
CA PHE A 24 15.45 0.61 -9.54
C PHE A 24 14.33 0.16 -8.61
N ARG A 25 13.25 0.92 -8.56
CA ARG A 25 12.05 0.49 -7.86
C ARG A 25 11.46 -0.67 -8.63
N ASN A 26 11.51 -1.85 -8.06
CA ASN A 26 10.67 -2.95 -8.50
C ASN A 26 9.22 -2.57 -8.19
N TYR A 27 8.47 -2.15 -9.19
CA TYR A 27 7.08 -1.68 -9.13
C TYR A 27 6.10 -2.85 -8.91
N SER A 28 6.29 -3.65 -7.88
CA SER A 28 5.46 -4.84 -7.69
C SER A 28 4.15 -4.59 -6.96
N ASN A 29 3.97 -3.45 -6.26
CA ASN A 29 2.80 -3.19 -5.40
C ASN A 29 2.24 -1.78 -5.54
N GLU A 30 2.18 -1.27 -6.79
CA GLU A 30 1.68 0.08 -7.09
C GLU A 30 0.23 0.31 -6.65
N PHE A 31 -0.59 -0.73 -6.56
CA PHE A 31 -1.96 -0.60 -6.06
C PHE A 31 -2.01 -0.06 -4.61
N LEU A 32 -0.95 -0.24 -3.82
CA LEU A 32 -0.81 0.34 -2.48
C LEU A 32 -0.50 1.84 -2.49
N THR A 33 -0.26 2.45 -3.65
CA THR A 33 0.00 3.90 -3.79
C THR A 33 -1.22 4.68 -4.26
N ILE A 34 -2.28 3.98 -4.68
CA ILE A 34 -3.52 4.59 -5.19
C ILE A 34 -4.12 5.55 -4.17
N GLY A 35 -4.13 5.16 -2.89
CA GLY A 35 -4.66 5.97 -1.80
C GLY A 35 -6.06 5.55 -1.39
N VAL A 36 -6.42 5.88 -0.16
CA VAL A 36 -7.71 5.60 0.46
C VAL A 36 -8.28 6.87 1.05
N ASP A 37 -9.60 6.87 1.32
CA ASP A 37 -10.33 7.99 1.89
C ASP A 37 -10.46 9.21 0.96
N ALA A 38 -11.71 9.61 0.70
CA ALA A 38 -12.02 10.69 -0.23
C ALA A 38 -11.45 12.05 0.24
N ALA A 39 -11.44 12.32 1.55
CA ALA A 39 -10.89 13.55 2.10
C ALA A 39 -9.38 13.64 1.88
N SER A 40 -8.65 12.54 2.14
CA SER A 40 -7.19 12.46 1.90
C SER A 40 -6.85 12.59 0.42
N LEU A 41 -7.63 11.96 -0.46
CA LEU A 41 -7.47 12.10 -1.91
C LEU A 41 -7.74 13.52 -2.37
N GLY A 42 -8.76 14.20 -1.82
CA GLY A 42 -9.09 15.60 -2.09
C GLY A 42 -7.96 16.56 -1.66
N MET A 43 -7.19 16.20 -0.64
CA MET A 43 -5.98 16.93 -0.19
C MET A 43 -4.71 16.50 -0.93
N SER A 44 -4.84 15.88 -2.09
CA SER A 44 -3.71 15.38 -2.89
C SER A 44 -2.77 14.45 -2.10
N LYS A 45 -3.33 13.67 -1.18
CA LYS A 45 -2.60 12.72 -0.30
C LYS A 45 -1.64 13.38 0.71
N SER A 46 -1.75 14.68 0.93
CA SER A 46 -0.88 15.46 1.83
C SER A 46 -1.34 15.39 3.28
N VAL A 47 -1.52 14.15 3.81
CA VAL A 47 -2.13 13.91 5.14
C VAL A 47 -1.21 13.20 6.14
N VAL A 48 0.03 12.93 5.80
CA VAL A 48 0.98 12.16 6.63
C VAL A 48 1.15 12.76 8.04
N ALA A 49 1.10 14.09 8.15
CA ALA A 49 1.23 14.79 9.43
C ALA A 49 -0.10 15.00 10.17
N THR A 50 -1.25 14.90 9.46
CA THR A 50 -2.55 15.33 9.98
C THR A 50 -3.58 14.21 10.10
N THR A 51 -3.31 13.03 9.52
CA THR A 51 -4.22 11.88 9.65
C THR A 51 -4.40 11.50 11.11
N ASN A 52 -5.65 11.32 11.54
CA ASN A 52 -6.02 11.17 12.95
C ASN A 52 -7.27 10.28 13.17
N ASP A 53 -7.63 9.48 12.19
CA ASP A 53 -8.80 8.60 12.16
C ASP A 53 -8.41 7.15 11.84
N VAL A 54 -9.40 6.31 11.54
CA VAL A 54 -9.22 4.90 11.15
C VAL A 54 -8.33 4.73 9.92
N ASN A 55 -8.31 5.70 8.98
CA ASN A 55 -7.52 5.66 7.76
C ASN A 55 -6.03 5.98 8.03
N ALA A 56 -5.69 6.39 9.25
CA ALA A 56 -4.31 6.59 9.66
C ALA A 56 -3.46 5.32 9.53
N GLY A 57 -4.05 4.12 9.71
CA GLY A 57 -3.34 2.86 9.47
C GLY A 57 -2.70 2.79 8.08
N TYR A 58 -3.34 3.38 7.07
CA TYR A 58 -2.80 3.46 5.71
C TYR A 58 -1.83 4.63 5.51
N TRP A 59 -2.16 5.84 6.01
CA TRP A 59 -1.40 7.06 5.70
C TRP A 59 -0.19 7.25 6.60
N ASN A 60 -0.37 7.08 7.91
CA ASN A 60 0.66 7.15 8.95
C ASN A 60 0.14 6.48 10.22
N PRO A 61 0.56 5.26 10.55
CA PRO A 61 -0.01 4.51 11.68
C PRO A 61 0.11 5.23 13.03
N ALA A 62 1.04 6.18 13.18
CA ALA A 62 1.13 7.00 14.39
C ALA A 62 -0.16 7.79 14.68
N GLY A 63 -0.90 8.15 13.61
CA GLY A 63 -2.17 8.89 13.71
C GLY A 63 -3.30 8.10 14.38
N LEU A 64 -3.22 6.76 14.45
CA LEU A 64 -4.20 5.93 15.15
C LEU A 64 -4.33 6.28 16.63
N LEU A 65 -3.32 6.87 17.26
CA LEU A 65 -3.39 7.32 18.65
C LEU A 65 -4.40 8.45 18.91
N HIS A 66 -4.89 9.09 17.86
CA HIS A 66 -5.95 10.09 17.96
C HIS A 66 -7.36 9.49 17.91
N VAL A 67 -7.48 8.21 17.57
CA VAL A 67 -8.73 7.45 17.59
C VAL A 67 -9.12 7.20 19.04
N LYS A 68 -10.26 7.76 19.47
CA LYS A 68 -10.75 7.67 20.86
C LYS A 68 -11.79 6.59 21.05
N ASP A 69 -12.50 6.23 19.98
CA ASP A 69 -13.58 5.24 19.96
C ASP A 69 -13.37 4.25 18.82
N TYR A 70 -14.17 3.20 18.78
CA TYR A 70 -14.18 2.27 17.66
C TYR A 70 -14.58 3.01 16.37
N GLN A 71 -13.77 2.89 15.34
CA GLN A 71 -14.03 3.49 14.03
C GLN A 71 -13.93 2.46 12.92
N GLY A 72 -14.83 2.57 11.95
CA GLY A 72 -14.82 1.79 10.71
C GLY A 72 -14.83 2.70 9.49
N SER A 73 -14.18 2.27 8.41
CA SER A 73 -14.17 2.96 7.12
C SER A 73 -14.38 1.95 6.00
N LEU A 74 -15.20 2.32 5.02
CA LEU A 74 -15.41 1.56 3.80
C LEU A 74 -15.26 2.52 2.62
N MET A 75 -14.56 2.08 1.57
CA MET A 75 -14.42 2.83 0.32
C MET A 75 -14.52 1.88 -0.85
N TYR A 76 -15.27 2.31 -1.85
CA TYR A 76 -15.30 1.74 -3.19
C TYR A 76 -14.93 2.82 -4.20
N SER A 77 -14.06 2.49 -5.14
CA SER A 77 -13.70 3.37 -6.24
C SER A 77 -13.55 2.56 -7.52
N SER A 78 -14.14 3.08 -8.59
CA SER A 78 -14.06 2.49 -9.92
C SER A 78 -13.07 3.28 -10.77
N TYR A 79 -12.17 2.58 -11.44
CA TYR A 79 -11.12 3.13 -12.29
C TYR A 79 -11.31 2.66 -13.74
N PHE A 80 -10.80 3.47 -14.68
CA PHE A 80 -10.79 3.15 -16.10
C PHE A 80 -12.18 2.81 -16.66
N ALA A 81 -13.17 3.68 -16.37
CA ALA A 81 -14.56 3.51 -16.81
C ALA A 81 -15.21 2.17 -16.37
N GLY A 82 -14.86 1.69 -15.17
CA GLY A 82 -15.46 0.48 -14.60
C GLY A 82 -14.66 -0.79 -14.82
N ILE A 83 -13.51 -0.72 -15.51
CA ILE A 83 -12.69 -1.90 -15.77
C ILE A 83 -12.02 -2.41 -14.48
N ALA A 84 -11.50 -1.50 -13.66
CA ALA A 84 -10.83 -1.87 -12.42
C ALA A 84 -11.57 -1.34 -11.18
N ASN A 85 -11.63 -2.15 -10.14
CA ASN A 85 -12.32 -1.85 -8.89
C ASN A 85 -11.33 -1.83 -7.72
N TYR A 86 -11.39 -0.74 -6.93
CA TYR A 86 -10.59 -0.58 -5.73
C TYR A 86 -11.52 -0.55 -4.51
N ASN A 87 -11.38 -1.55 -3.67
CA ASN A 87 -12.17 -1.73 -2.45
C ASN A 87 -11.24 -1.59 -1.25
N TYR A 88 -11.68 -0.84 -0.25
CA TYR A 88 -10.97 -0.67 1.01
C TYR A 88 -11.94 -0.81 2.17
N ALA A 89 -11.50 -1.52 3.20
CA ALA A 89 -12.18 -1.60 4.48
C ALA A 89 -11.14 -1.45 5.58
N ALA A 90 -11.47 -0.70 6.62
CA ALA A 90 -10.62 -0.53 7.79
C ALA A 90 -11.43 -0.48 9.09
N PHE A 91 -10.77 -0.89 10.16
CA PHE A 91 -11.27 -0.79 11.51
C PHE A 91 -10.13 -0.38 12.43
N ALA A 92 -10.41 0.53 13.36
CA ALA A 92 -9.46 0.99 14.36
C ALA A 92 -10.09 1.05 15.74
N MET A 93 -9.30 0.76 16.77
CA MET A 93 -9.73 0.82 18.15
C MET A 93 -8.60 1.27 19.07
N PRO A 94 -8.89 2.09 20.09
CA PRO A 94 -7.96 2.33 21.19
C PRO A 94 -7.83 1.05 22.05
N ILE A 95 -6.62 0.71 22.47
CA ILE A 95 -6.37 -0.35 23.46
C ILE A 95 -6.35 0.26 24.85
N ASP A 96 -5.62 1.35 24.99
CA ASP A 96 -5.49 2.14 26.20
C ASP A 96 -5.20 3.61 25.86
N ASN A 97 -4.96 4.44 26.89
CA ASN A 97 -4.67 5.88 26.71
C ASN A 97 -3.37 6.17 25.96
N LYS A 98 -2.57 5.17 25.64
CA LYS A 98 -1.23 5.29 25.02
C LYS A 98 -1.04 4.42 23.80
N SER A 99 -1.99 3.55 23.46
CA SER A 99 -1.85 2.63 22.35
C SER A 99 -3.17 2.38 21.61
N ALA A 100 -3.07 2.14 20.31
CA ALA A 100 -4.20 1.84 19.43
C ALA A 100 -3.82 0.76 18.42
N LEU A 101 -4.82 0.00 17.98
CA LEU A 101 -4.73 -0.99 16.91
C LEU A 101 -5.59 -0.58 15.73
N GLY A 102 -5.13 -0.97 14.54
CA GLY A 102 -5.90 -0.89 13.31
C GLY A 102 -5.72 -2.14 12.46
N ILE A 103 -6.73 -2.44 11.68
CA ILE A 103 -6.68 -3.46 10.63
C ILE A 103 -7.29 -2.87 9.37
N SER A 104 -6.70 -3.15 8.22
CA SER A 104 -7.28 -2.75 6.94
C SER A 104 -7.06 -3.80 5.87
N VAL A 105 -7.99 -3.84 4.92
CA VAL A 105 -7.96 -4.71 3.75
C VAL A 105 -8.16 -3.86 2.51
N ILE A 106 -7.34 -4.09 1.50
CA ILE A 106 -7.47 -3.53 0.15
C ILE A 106 -7.64 -4.68 -0.83
N ARG A 107 -8.57 -4.52 -1.79
CA ARG A 107 -8.64 -5.32 -3.01
C ARG A 107 -8.62 -4.36 -4.21
N PHE A 108 -7.67 -4.57 -5.09
CA PHE A 108 -7.66 -3.92 -6.41
C PHE A 108 -7.71 -5.01 -7.46
N GLY A 109 -8.71 -4.99 -8.33
CA GLY A 109 -8.90 -6.08 -9.27
C GLY A 109 -9.59 -5.65 -10.55
N VAL A 110 -9.37 -6.46 -11.57
CA VAL A 110 -10.06 -6.45 -12.86
C VAL A 110 -10.73 -7.81 -13.01
N ASP A 111 -12.04 -7.78 -13.11
CA ASP A 111 -12.85 -8.99 -13.24
C ASP A 111 -13.30 -9.16 -14.70
N ASP A 112 -13.73 -10.36 -15.07
CA ASP A 112 -14.32 -10.70 -16.37
C ASP A 112 -13.41 -10.41 -17.57
N ILE A 113 -12.10 -10.71 -17.47
CA ILE A 113 -11.16 -10.60 -18.57
C ILE A 113 -11.37 -11.79 -19.51
N LEU A 114 -11.57 -11.49 -20.81
CA LEU A 114 -11.72 -12.52 -21.82
C LEU A 114 -10.41 -13.26 -22.06
N ASN A 115 -10.42 -14.56 -21.82
CA ASN A 115 -9.33 -15.45 -22.20
C ASN A 115 -9.60 -16.01 -23.60
N THR A 116 -8.84 -15.57 -24.56
CA THR A 116 -8.94 -15.96 -25.97
C THR A 116 -7.77 -16.86 -26.41
N THR A 117 -6.98 -17.36 -25.49
CA THR A 117 -5.77 -18.16 -25.79
C THR A 117 -6.08 -19.46 -26.54
N GLN A 118 -7.29 -20.01 -26.34
CA GLN A 118 -7.75 -21.23 -27.00
C GLN A 118 -8.77 -20.97 -28.12
N LEU A 119 -8.95 -19.71 -28.54
CA LEU A 119 -9.92 -19.32 -29.54
C LEU A 119 -9.66 -19.99 -30.91
N ILE A 120 -8.39 -20.17 -31.26
CA ILE A 120 -7.96 -20.78 -32.52
C ILE A 120 -7.43 -22.19 -32.22
N ASP A 121 -7.98 -23.20 -32.89
CA ASP A 121 -7.53 -24.58 -32.77
C ASP A 121 -6.24 -24.84 -33.60
N SER A 122 -5.66 -26.02 -33.44
CA SER A 122 -4.45 -26.44 -34.19
C SER A 122 -4.65 -26.55 -35.71
N GLN A 123 -5.89 -26.50 -36.19
CA GLN A 123 -6.25 -26.53 -37.61
C GLN A 123 -6.54 -25.12 -38.15
N GLY A 124 -6.48 -24.08 -37.32
CA GLY A 124 -6.74 -22.71 -37.71
C GLY A 124 -8.22 -22.30 -37.65
N ASN A 125 -9.12 -23.14 -37.12
CA ASN A 125 -10.53 -22.81 -36.99
C ASN A 125 -10.76 -21.95 -35.74
N ILE A 126 -11.71 -21.01 -35.84
CA ILE A 126 -12.12 -20.13 -34.72
C ILE A 126 -13.30 -20.79 -34.01
N ASP A 127 -13.16 -21.06 -32.70
CA ASP A 127 -14.22 -21.60 -31.85
C ASP A 127 -14.49 -20.67 -30.66
N PHE A 128 -15.53 -19.84 -30.73
CA PHE A 128 -15.93 -18.90 -29.69
C PHE A 128 -16.40 -19.59 -28.41
N ASN A 129 -16.75 -20.87 -28.41
CA ASN A 129 -17.14 -21.62 -27.21
C ASN A 129 -15.95 -21.88 -26.28
N ARG A 130 -14.71 -21.69 -26.78
CA ARG A 130 -13.48 -21.82 -25.99
C ARG A 130 -13.05 -20.54 -25.31
N VAL A 131 -13.79 -19.44 -25.49
CA VAL A 131 -13.55 -18.21 -24.75
C VAL A 131 -13.99 -18.41 -23.30
N SER A 132 -13.08 -18.23 -22.36
CA SER A 132 -13.34 -18.26 -20.93
C SER A 132 -13.09 -16.87 -20.30
N LEU A 133 -13.57 -16.71 -19.06
CA LEU A 133 -13.32 -15.49 -18.30
C LEU A 133 -12.32 -15.79 -17.19
N PHE A 134 -11.44 -14.84 -16.90
CA PHE A 134 -10.58 -14.87 -15.72
C PHE A 134 -10.53 -13.51 -15.05
N SER A 135 -10.08 -13.47 -13.81
CA SER A 135 -9.92 -12.22 -13.05
C SER A 135 -8.49 -12.10 -12.56
N THR A 136 -8.00 -10.87 -12.43
CA THR A 136 -6.75 -10.56 -11.74
C THR A 136 -7.05 -9.66 -10.55
N ALA A 137 -6.44 -9.94 -9.40
CA ALA A 137 -6.64 -9.13 -8.23
C ALA A 137 -5.41 -9.09 -7.32
N ASP A 138 -5.18 -7.92 -6.77
CA ASP A 138 -4.21 -7.66 -5.71
C ASP A 138 -4.95 -7.44 -4.39
N TYR A 139 -4.52 -8.11 -3.36
CA TYR A 139 -5.04 -7.99 -2.01
C TYR A 139 -3.94 -7.54 -1.06
N ALA A 140 -4.26 -6.67 -0.12
CA ALA A 140 -3.38 -6.35 0.98
C ALA A 140 -4.14 -6.38 2.31
N LEU A 141 -3.63 -7.12 3.27
CA LEU A 141 -4.05 -7.08 4.66
C LEU A 141 -2.98 -6.34 5.43
N THR A 142 -3.36 -5.28 6.16
CA THR A 142 -2.44 -4.49 6.99
C THR A 142 -2.91 -4.51 8.44
N LEU A 143 -2.01 -4.87 9.35
CA LEU A 143 -2.15 -4.71 10.78
C LEU A 143 -1.33 -3.52 11.23
N SER A 144 -1.95 -2.59 11.93
CA SER A 144 -1.36 -1.33 12.39
C SER A 144 -1.34 -1.28 13.91
N TYR A 145 -0.24 -0.86 14.47
CA TYR A 145 -0.10 -0.61 15.91
C TYR A 145 0.52 0.75 16.13
N ALA A 146 -0.10 1.55 16.99
CA ALA A 146 0.41 2.85 17.37
C ALA A 146 0.64 2.93 18.87
N ARG A 147 1.70 3.64 19.27
CA ARG A 147 2.02 3.88 20.68
C ARG A 147 2.62 5.25 20.92
N ASN A 148 2.20 5.87 22.01
CA ASN A 148 2.85 7.07 22.51
C ASN A 148 4.17 6.69 23.19
N LEU A 149 5.28 7.26 22.71
CA LEU A 149 6.60 7.09 23.29
C LEU A 149 6.78 8.00 24.52
N ILE A 150 7.86 7.80 25.25
CA ILE A 150 8.24 8.59 26.44
C ILE A 150 8.40 10.09 26.10
N LEU A 151 8.71 10.39 24.84
CA LEU A 151 8.88 11.76 24.34
C LEU A 151 7.52 12.47 24.24
N LYS A 152 7.40 13.61 24.87
CA LYS A 152 6.18 14.42 24.85
C LYS A 152 5.85 14.85 23.41
N ASN A 153 4.58 14.69 23.03
CA ASN A 153 4.05 15.06 21.72
C ASN A 153 4.59 14.26 20.52
N VAL A 154 5.27 13.15 20.75
CA VAL A 154 5.76 12.24 19.69
C VAL A 154 4.94 10.97 19.72
N TYR A 155 4.33 10.66 18.59
CA TYR A 155 3.52 9.48 18.35
C TYR A 155 4.25 8.58 17.36
N PHE A 156 4.24 7.30 17.59
CA PHE A 156 4.91 6.30 16.75
C PHE A 156 3.92 5.21 16.34
N GLY A 157 4.04 4.73 15.13
CA GLY A 157 3.22 3.65 14.63
C GLY A 157 3.98 2.75 13.66
N VAL A 158 3.57 1.49 13.60
CA VAL A 158 4.11 0.48 12.68
C VAL A 158 2.99 -0.28 12.00
N ASN A 159 3.26 -0.73 10.78
CA ASN A 159 2.39 -1.63 10.04
C ASN A 159 3.14 -2.91 9.71
N ALA A 160 2.42 -4.03 9.79
CA ALA A 160 2.79 -5.29 9.16
C ALA A 160 1.79 -5.58 8.05
N LYS A 161 2.28 -5.85 6.83
CA LYS A 161 1.47 -6.08 5.64
C LYS A 161 1.68 -7.47 5.08
N VAL A 162 0.60 -8.09 4.65
CA VAL A 162 0.62 -9.28 3.80
C VAL A 162 -0.07 -8.91 2.49
N VAL A 163 0.61 -9.18 1.40
CA VAL A 163 0.12 -8.89 0.04
C VAL A 163 -0.06 -10.22 -0.69
N ARG A 164 -1.19 -10.38 -1.37
CA ARG A 164 -1.44 -11.50 -2.26
C ARG A 164 -1.85 -10.96 -3.62
N ARG A 165 -1.23 -11.46 -4.67
CA ARG A 165 -1.62 -11.21 -6.06
C ARG A 165 -2.07 -12.52 -6.70
N THR A 166 -3.15 -12.44 -7.49
CA THR A 166 -3.66 -13.55 -8.30
C THR A 166 -3.85 -13.08 -9.73
N ILE A 167 -3.43 -13.89 -10.69
CA ILE A 167 -3.57 -13.64 -12.13
C ILE A 167 -4.26 -14.87 -12.72
N GLY A 168 -5.60 -14.89 -12.65
CA GLY A 168 -6.39 -16.06 -13.02
C GLY A 168 -5.85 -17.32 -12.34
N ASP A 169 -5.82 -18.40 -13.10
CA ASP A 169 -5.21 -19.67 -12.69
C ASP A 169 -3.73 -19.78 -13.08
N PHE A 170 -3.17 -18.73 -13.73
CA PHE A 170 -1.83 -18.77 -14.30
C PHE A 170 -0.73 -18.56 -13.27
N ALA A 171 -0.93 -17.62 -12.34
CA ALA A 171 0.09 -17.27 -11.35
C ALA A 171 -0.51 -16.67 -10.10
N SER A 172 0.19 -16.89 -8.99
CA SER A 172 -0.09 -16.17 -7.73
C SER A 172 1.20 -15.81 -7.02
N SER A 173 1.14 -14.77 -6.19
CA SER A 173 2.26 -14.41 -5.34
C SER A 173 1.82 -14.03 -3.94
N TRP A 174 2.73 -14.22 -2.98
CA TRP A 174 2.61 -13.76 -1.62
C TRP A 174 3.78 -12.84 -1.29
N GLY A 175 3.49 -11.75 -0.61
CA GLY A 175 4.49 -10.80 -0.14
C GLY A 175 4.23 -10.34 1.28
N VAL A 176 5.28 -9.95 1.99
CA VAL A 176 5.21 -9.36 3.32
C VAL A 176 6.00 -8.06 3.35
N GLY A 177 5.52 -7.09 4.10
CA GLY A 177 6.16 -5.77 4.21
C GLY A 177 5.93 -5.13 5.57
N LEU A 178 6.82 -4.20 5.93
CA LEU A 178 6.74 -3.41 7.15
C LEU A 178 6.82 -1.93 6.82
N ASP A 179 6.03 -1.13 7.53
CA ASP A 179 6.09 0.33 7.49
C ASP A 179 6.30 0.89 8.89
N ALA A 180 6.82 2.11 8.98
CA ALA A 180 6.87 2.87 10.21
C ALA A 180 6.51 4.33 9.98
N GLY A 181 5.84 4.91 10.97
CA GLY A 181 5.40 6.29 10.93
C GLY A 181 5.63 7.01 12.25
N ILE A 182 5.86 8.30 12.14
CA ILE A 182 6.01 9.20 13.29
C ILE A 182 5.16 10.44 13.04
N GLN A 183 4.50 10.92 14.09
CA GLN A 183 3.90 12.26 14.13
C GLN A 183 4.42 13.02 15.35
N TYR A 184 4.72 14.30 15.13
CA TYR A 184 5.06 15.25 16.20
C TYR A 184 4.12 16.44 16.13
N ILE A 185 3.37 16.68 17.23
CA ILE A 185 2.34 17.73 17.30
C ILE A 185 2.70 18.70 18.40
N ARG A 186 2.85 19.99 18.05
CA ARG A 186 3.17 21.04 19.02
C ARG A 186 2.45 22.34 18.67
N GLY A 187 1.43 22.68 19.44
CA GLY A 187 0.56 23.84 19.15
C GLY A 187 -0.07 23.68 17.77
N ASP A 188 0.12 24.66 16.91
CA ASP A 188 -0.43 24.67 15.55
C ASP A 188 0.44 23.92 14.54
N TRP A 189 1.58 23.37 14.96
CA TRP A 189 2.53 22.69 14.08
C TRP A 189 2.37 21.18 14.16
N ASN A 190 2.15 20.56 13.01
CA ASN A 190 2.10 19.11 12.81
C ASN A 190 3.21 18.68 11.87
N PHE A 191 4.05 17.76 12.32
CA PHE A 191 5.08 17.13 11.48
C PHE A 191 4.80 15.63 11.40
N GLY A 192 4.93 15.08 10.22
CA GLY A 192 4.75 13.65 9.96
C GLY A 192 5.85 13.10 9.08
N LEU A 193 6.30 11.91 9.42
CA LEU A 193 7.19 11.10 8.60
C LEU A 193 6.62 9.71 8.48
N MET A 194 6.60 9.18 7.27
CA MET A 194 6.19 7.80 6.97
C MET A 194 7.24 7.17 6.07
N VAL A 195 7.74 6.02 6.50
CA VAL A 195 8.61 5.16 5.68
C VAL A 195 7.84 3.90 5.36
N ARG A 196 7.62 3.66 4.08
CA ARG A 196 6.90 2.48 3.57
C ARG A 196 7.89 1.45 3.06
N ASP A 197 7.50 0.18 3.21
CA ASP A 197 8.24 -0.95 2.67
C ASP A 197 9.70 -1.01 3.14
N ILE A 198 9.93 -0.76 4.44
CA ILE A 198 11.26 -0.75 5.07
C ILE A 198 11.99 -2.09 4.86
N SER A 199 11.24 -3.18 4.86
CA SER A 199 11.79 -4.54 4.70
C SER A 199 11.96 -4.96 3.24
N THR A 200 11.64 -4.11 2.26
CA THR A 200 11.37 -4.52 0.86
C THR A 200 10.30 -5.63 0.81
N ILE A 201 9.27 -5.52 0.01
CA ILE A 201 8.27 -6.59 -0.08
C ILE A 201 8.89 -7.78 -0.82
N PHE A 202 9.15 -8.84 -0.09
CA PHE A 202 9.56 -10.12 -0.66
C PHE A 202 8.33 -10.79 -1.27
N ASN A 203 8.28 -10.87 -2.60
CA ASN A 203 7.23 -11.59 -3.31
C ASN A 203 7.73 -12.98 -3.71
N ILE A 204 7.01 -14.01 -3.26
CA ILE A 204 7.24 -15.39 -3.69
C ILE A 204 6.16 -15.71 -4.72
N TRP A 205 6.58 -16.06 -5.94
CA TRP A 205 5.71 -16.41 -7.03
C TRP A 205 5.52 -17.91 -7.14
N ALA A 206 4.28 -18.33 -7.31
CA ALA A 206 3.91 -19.67 -7.76
C ALA A 206 3.29 -19.53 -9.16
N ILE A 207 3.89 -20.19 -10.13
CA ILE A 207 3.47 -20.18 -11.55
C ILE A 207 2.94 -21.57 -11.88
N ASP A 208 1.73 -21.64 -12.44
CA ASP A 208 1.18 -22.88 -12.96
C ASP A 208 1.69 -23.09 -14.40
N SER A 209 2.68 -23.96 -14.55
CA SER A 209 3.29 -24.28 -15.85
C SER A 209 2.33 -25.01 -16.78
N ASP A 210 1.37 -25.76 -16.24
CA ASP A 210 0.42 -26.53 -17.04
C ASP A 210 -0.65 -25.60 -17.65
N ALA A 211 -1.07 -24.58 -16.91
CA ALA A 211 -1.94 -23.51 -17.42
C ALA A 211 -1.28 -22.71 -18.56
N PHE A 212 0.06 -22.53 -18.52
CA PHE A 212 0.81 -21.91 -19.63
C PHE A 212 1.05 -22.86 -20.81
N ALA A 213 1.23 -24.14 -20.57
CA ALA A 213 1.48 -25.13 -21.65
C ALA A 213 0.26 -25.30 -22.58
N THR A 214 -0.96 -25.13 -22.04
CA THR A 214 -2.20 -25.13 -22.83
C THR A 214 -2.32 -23.95 -23.80
N VAL A 215 -1.52 -22.92 -23.65
CA VAL A 215 -1.46 -21.74 -24.53
C VAL A 215 -0.54 -21.94 -25.72
N GLN A 216 0.40 -22.92 -25.67
CA GLN A 216 1.42 -23.15 -26.71
C GLN A 216 1.10 -24.30 -27.65
N ASN A 217 0.03 -25.05 -27.42
CA ASN A 217 -0.46 -26.14 -28.25
C ASN A 217 -1.79 -25.77 -28.91
#